data_ad36d543318702a4c8313ffc39414042
#
_entry.id   ad36d543318702a4c8313ffc39414042
#
_cell.length_a   1.000
_cell.length_b   1.000
_cell.length_c   1.000
_cell.angle_alpha   90.00
_cell.angle_beta   90.00
_cell.angle_gamma   90.00
#
_symmetry.space_group_name_H-M   'P 1'
#
loop_
_entity.id
_entity.type
_entity.pdbx_description
1 polymer ?
#
loop_
_entity_poly.entity_id
_entity_poly.type
_entity_poly.pdbx_seq_one_letter_code
_entity_poly.pdbx_strand_id
1 'polypeptide(L)'
;MFRPTPREFELNTLLIILYVLSKGPAHGYEIMKRIKEEFFFHKSPGILYPSLKKLLTLGYIDAIAEDQRGKKLLKVYRITNEGIKFLSNHIDRVEHLKKISRGLKIFEDVGGYKIREAIFKLVEVLPYAKEDNLKMLSIAINDFVKSLENLRNTIMVRGG
;
A
#
# COMPACT_ATOMS: atom_id res chain seq x y z
N MET A 1 16.61 -4.59 -0.46
CA MET A 1 15.50 -4.57 -1.43
C MET A 1 14.19 -4.59 -0.67
N PHE A 2 13.46 -3.48 -0.67
CA PHE A 2 12.24 -3.32 0.16
C PHE A 2 11.01 -3.93 -0.55
N ARG A 3 11.06 -5.25 -0.78
CA ARG A 3 9.86 -5.99 -1.16
C ARG A 3 9.41 -6.77 0.07
N PRO A 4 8.23 -6.48 0.63
CA PRO A 4 7.71 -7.33 1.68
C PRO A 4 7.60 -8.76 1.16
N THR A 5 7.94 -9.72 1.98
CA THR A 5 7.67 -11.13 1.68
C THR A 5 6.16 -11.32 1.44
N PRO A 6 5.72 -12.36 0.73
CA PRO A 6 4.29 -12.63 0.55
C PRO A 6 3.52 -12.65 1.88
N ARG A 7 4.13 -13.20 2.93
CA ARG A 7 3.56 -13.27 4.29
C ARG A 7 3.43 -11.88 4.93
N GLU A 8 4.44 -11.02 4.79
CA GLU A 8 4.40 -9.64 5.28
C GLU A 8 3.41 -8.78 4.50
N PHE A 9 3.31 -8.98 3.19
CA PHE A 9 2.32 -8.30 2.36
C PHE A 9 0.90 -8.64 2.79
N GLU A 10 0.64 -9.92 3.05
CA GLU A 10 -0.65 -10.37 3.55
C GLU A 10 -0.96 -9.76 4.92
N LEU A 11 -0.04 -9.86 5.89
CA LEU A 11 -0.21 -9.27 7.21
C LEU A 11 -0.50 -7.77 7.14
N ASN A 12 0.29 -7.02 6.35
CA ASN A 12 0.07 -5.59 6.14
C ASN A 12 -1.32 -5.30 5.59
N THR A 13 -1.82 -6.12 4.67
CA THR A 13 -3.16 -5.96 4.10
C THR A 13 -4.24 -6.17 5.14
N LEU A 14 -4.13 -7.23 5.96
CA LEU A 14 -5.08 -7.49 7.05
C LEU A 14 -5.09 -6.35 8.07
N LEU A 15 -3.92 -5.85 8.48
CA LEU A 15 -3.81 -4.74 9.43
C LEU A 15 -4.42 -3.44 8.89
N ILE A 16 -4.20 -3.11 7.62
CA ILE A 16 -4.79 -1.94 6.97
C ILE A 16 -6.32 -2.03 6.96
N ILE A 17 -6.88 -3.21 6.65
CA ILE A 17 -8.33 -3.42 6.66
C ILE A 17 -8.89 -3.26 8.08
N LEU A 18 -8.27 -3.89 9.08
CA LEU A 18 -8.69 -3.78 10.48
C LEU A 18 -8.61 -2.32 10.97
N TYR A 19 -7.56 -1.59 10.62
CA TYR A 19 -7.41 -0.19 10.96
C TYR A 19 -8.53 0.68 10.37
N VAL A 20 -8.90 0.46 9.13
CA VAL A 20 -10.02 1.18 8.49
C VAL A 20 -11.35 0.83 9.15
N LEU A 21 -11.56 -0.45 9.49
CA LEU A 21 -12.79 -0.91 10.17
C LEU A 21 -12.84 -0.50 11.66
N SER A 22 -11.71 -0.19 12.31
CA SER A 22 -11.71 0.36 13.67
C SER A 22 -12.33 1.75 13.75
N LYS A 23 -12.44 2.46 12.63
CA LYS A 23 -13.11 3.78 12.52
C LYS A 23 -14.61 3.67 12.29
N GLY A 24 -15.14 2.48 12.10
CA GLY A 24 -16.55 2.19 11.91
C GLY A 24 -16.80 1.14 10.82
N PRO A 25 -17.97 0.48 10.92
CA PRO A 25 -18.39 -0.53 9.95
C PRO A 25 -18.41 0.03 8.53
N ALA A 26 -18.13 -0.83 7.54
CA ALA A 26 -18.15 -0.44 6.14
C ALA A 26 -18.37 -1.66 5.22
N HIS A 27 -18.92 -1.42 4.04
CA HIS A 27 -18.98 -2.42 2.98
C HIS A 27 -17.71 -2.38 2.11
N GLY A 28 -17.48 -3.43 1.29
CA GLY A 28 -16.21 -3.61 0.58
C GLY A 28 -15.75 -2.39 -0.25
N TYR A 29 -16.66 -1.73 -0.96
CA TYR A 29 -16.33 -0.52 -1.72
C TYR A 29 -15.86 0.63 -0.81
N GLU A 30 -16.55 0.85 0.30
CA GLU A 30 -16.18 1.89 1.27
C GLU A 30 -14.84 1.59 1.94
N ILE A 31 -14.56 0.31 2.24
CA ILE A 31 -13.24 -0.10 2.74
C ILE A 31 -12.14 0.27 1.75
N MET A 32 -12.32 -0.04 0.45
CA MET A 32 -11.33 0.34 -0.58
C MET A 32 -11.13 1.84 -0.67
N LYS A 33 -12.21 2.63 -0.58
CA LYS A 33 -12.16 4.08 -0.58
C LYS A 33 -11.37 4.62 0.61
N ARG A 34 -11.70 4.18 1.84
CA ARG A 34 -10.99 4.58 3.07
C ARG A 34 -9.53 4.17 3.05
N ILE A 35 -9.19 2.99 2.51
CA ILE A 35 -7.79 2.57 2.34
C ILE A 35 -7.05 3.52 1.40
N LYS A 36 -7.66 3.94 0.30
CA LYS A 36 -7.04 4.88 -0.65
C LYS A 36 -6.83 6.27 -0.01
N GLU A 37 -7.74 6.71 0.82
CA GLU A 37 -7.67 8.02 1.50
C GLU A 37 -6.62 8.03 2.63
N GLU A 38 -6.56 6.96 3.43
CA GLU A 38 -5.66 6.86 4.60
C GLU A 38 -4.26 6.36 4.27
N PHE A 39 -4.20 5.45 3.30
CA PHE A 39 -2.98 4.83 2.85
C PHE A 39 -2.89 5.04 1.34
N PHE A 40 -1.81 5.60 0.86
CA PHE A 40 -1.57 5.82 -0.58
C PHE A 40 -1.43 4.49 -1.37
N PHE A 41 -2.01 3.40 -0.86
CA PHE A 41 -2.03 2.08 -1.45
C PHE A 41 -3.37 1.80 -2.12
N HIS A 42 -3.32 1.43 -3.39
CA HIS A 42 -4.52 0.95 -4.07
C HIS A 42 -4.68 -0.55 -3.82
N LYS A 43 -5.82 -0.95 -3.22
CA LYS A 43 -6.18 -2.36 -3.06
C LYS A 43 -7.26 -2.71 -4.05
N SER A 44 -6.93 -3.65 -4.97
CA SER A 44 -7.91 -4.18 -5.91
C SER A 44 -8.93 -5.08 -5.21
N PRO A 45 -10.13 -5.27 -5.79
CA PRO A 45 -11.11 -6.24 -5.29
C PRO A 45 -10.52 -7.65 -5.12
N GLY A 46 -9.62 -8.08 -6.02
CA GLY A 46 -8.95 -9.37 -5.98
C GLY A 46 -8.03 -9.56 -4.77
N ILE A 47 -7.57 -8.48 -4.13
CA ILE A 47 -6.81 -8.54 -2.88
C ILE A 47 -7.76 -8.36 -1.68
N LEU A 48 -8.71 -7.44 -1.77
CA LEU A 48 -9.58 -7.10 -0.65
C LEU A 48 -10.47 -8.28 -0.22
N TYR A 49 -11.22 -8.88 -1.14
CA TYR A 49 -12.21 -9.90 -0.77
C TYR A 49 -11.61 -11.19 -0.19
N PRO A 50 -10.50 -11.75 -0.71
CA PRO A 50 -9.80 -12.84 -0.05
C PRO A 50 -9.32 -12.47 1.37
N SER A 51 -8.84 -11.24 1.57
CA SER A 51 -8.41 -10.76 2.89
C SER A 51 -9.57 -10.61 3.86
N LEU A 52 -10.72 -10.10 3.41
CA LEU A 52 -11.95 -10.05 4.22
C LEU A 52 -12.42 -11.45 4.62
N LYS A 53 -12.38 -12.41 3.68
CA LYS A 53 -12.71 -13.82 3.97
C LYS A 53 -11.77 -14.38 5.04
N LYS A 54 -10.47 -14.11 4.95
CA LYS A 54 -9.49 -14.55 5.94
C LYS A 54 -9.77 -13.94 7.32
N LEU A 55 -10.04 -12.63 7.38
CA LEU A 55 -10.38 -11.93 8.63
C LEU A 55 -11.65 -12.48 9.28
N LEU A 56 -12.67 -12.83 8.49
CA LEU A 56 -13.88 -13.51 8.97
C LEU A 56 -13.56 -14.89 9.56
N THR A 57 -12.74 -15.70 8.85
CA THR A 57 -12.33 -17.03 9.34
C THR A 57 -11.53 -16.95 10.63
N LEU A 58 -10.71 -15.90 10.81
CA LEU A 58 -9.94 -15.64 12.03
C LEU A 58 -10.77 -15.03 13.16
N GLY A 59 -12.04 -14.68 12.91
CA GLY A 59 -12.91 -14.02 13.90
C GLY A 59 -12.53 -12.59 14.22
N TYR A 60 -11.69 -11.93 13.39
CA TYR A 60 -11.27 -10.55 13.63
C TYR A 60 -12.27 -9.53 13.10
N ILE A 61 -13.17 -9.93 12.23
CA ILE A 61 -14.30 -9.14 11.76
C ILE A 61 -15.57 -9.98 11.70
N ASP A 62 -16.73 -9.31 11.81
CA ASP A 62 -18.06 -9.86 11.53
C ASP A 62 -18.60 -9.31 10.21
N ALA A 63 -19.51 -10.04 9.58
CA ALA A 63 -20.28 -9.58 8.45
C ALA A 63 -21.76 -9.53 8.79
N ILE A 64 -22.38 -8.36 8.67
CA ILE A 64 -23.82 -8.15 8.84
C ILE A 64 -24.41 -7.94 7.44
N ALA A 65 -25.50 -8.62 7.12
CA ALA A 65 -26.25 -8.36 5.91
C ALA A 65 -27.13 -7.12 6.12
N GLU A 66 -26.95 -6.10 5.28
CA GLU A 66 -27.83 -4.93 5.29
C GLU A 66 -28.73 -4.95 4.05
N ASP A 67 -30.05 -4.76 4.26
CA ASP A 67 -31.01 -4.65 3.17
C ASP A 67 -31.10 -3.19 2.72
N GLN A 68 -30.65 -2.91 1.50
CA GLN A 68 -30.86 -1.61 0.86
C GLN A 68 -32.06 -1.66 -0.08
N ARG A 69 -33.26 -1.47 0.48
CA ARG A 69 -34.52 -1.17 -0.25
C ARG A 69 -34.71 -1.98 -1.55
N GLY A 70 -34.74 -3.31 -1.44
CA GLY A 70 -35.06 -4.21 -2.56
C GLY A 70 -33.95 -4.38 -3.60
N LYS A 71 -32.74 -3.85 -3.39
CA LYS A 71 -31.53 -4.09 -4.20
C LYS A 71 -30.51 -4.86 -3.37
N LYS A 72 -29.93 -5.87 -4.00
CA LYS A 72 -28.84 -6.74 -3.56
C LYS A 72 -28.31 -6.48 -2.14
N LEU A 73 -28.46 -7.44 -1.25
CA LEU A 73 -27.91 -7.45 0.11
C LEU A 73 -26.39 -7.12 0.05
N LEU A 74 -26.02 -5.98 0.60
CA LEU A 74 -24.62 -5.61 0.75
C LEU A 74 -24.13 -6.10 2.11
N LYS A 75 -22.99 -6.79 2.12
CA LYS A 75 -22.32 -7.18 3.37
C LYS A 75 -21.60 -5.98 3.97
N VAL A 76 -21.97 -5.60 5.17
CA VAL A 76 -21.24 -4.63 6.01
C VAL A 76 -20.32 -5.40 6.94
N TYR A 77 -19.05 -5.02 6.97
CA TYR A 77 -18.04 -5.62 7.82
C TYR A 77 -17.78 -4.72 9.03
N ARG A 78 -17.58 -5.36 10.19
CA ARG A 78 -17.29 -4.69 11.46
C ARG A 78 -16.13 -5.40 12.15
N ILE A 79 -15.24 -4.66 12.78
CA ILE A 79 -14.15 -5.22 13.58
C ILE A 79 -14.73 -5.80 14.90
N THR A 80 -14.21 -6.95 15.31
CA THR A 80 -14.56 -7.58 16.60
C THR A 80 -13.61 -7.15 17.72
N ASN A 81 -13.90 -7.53 18.97
CA ASN A 81 -12.99 -7.31 20.09
C ASN A 81 -11.65 -8.02 19.89
N GLU A 82 -11.65 -9.22 19.31
CA GLU A 82 -10.46 -9.99 18.96
C GLU A 82 -9.65 -9.25 17.86
N GLY A 83 -10.35 -8.70 16.87
CA GLY A 83 -9.75 -7.86 15.83
C GLY A 83 -9.11 -6.60 16.38
N ILE A 84 -9.75 -5.94 17.36
CA ILE A 84 -9.20 -4.75 18.05
C ILE A 84 -7.94 -5.13 18.81
N LYS A 85 -7.94 -6.22 19.57
CA LYS A 85 -6.75 -6.71 20.29
C LYS A 85 -5.62 -7.03 19.34
N PHE A 86 -5.91 -7.74 18.24
CA PHE A 86 -4.91 -8.04 17.21
C PHE A 86 -4.31 -6.77 16.60
N LEU A 87 -5.15 -5.79 16.25
CA LEU A 87 -4.71 -4.51 15.70
C LEU A 87 -3.82 -3.75 16.70
N SER A 88 -4.22 -3.69 17.98
CA SER A 88 -3.47 -2.99 19.03
C SER A 88 -2.07 -3.58 19.21
N ASN A 89 -1.93 -4.89 19.13
CA ASN A 89 -0.63 -5.57 19.23
C ASN A 89 0.29 -5.29 18.02
N HIS A 90 -0.23 -4.71 16.96
CA HIS A 90 0.52 -4.40 15.72
C HIS A 90 0.42 -2.92 15.34
N ILE A 91 0.07 -2.06 16.29
CA ILE A 91 -0.18 -0.63 16.00
C ILE A 91 1.07 0.07 15.44
N ASP A 92 2.26 -0.24 15.95
CA ASP A 92 3.52 0.32 15.46
C ASP A 92 3.74 0.00 13.97
N ARG A 93 3.34 -1.20 13.55
CA ARG A 93 3.40 -1.59 12.14
C ARG A 93 2.45 -0.79 11.27
N VAL A 94 1.24 -0.50 11.78
CA VAL A 94 0.26 0.35 11.09
C VAL A 94 0.79 1.78 10.96
N GLU A 95 1.36 2.34 12.02
CA GLU A 95 1.96 3.69 11.97
C GLU A 95 3.15 3.75 11.02
N HIS A 96 3.97 2.71 10.97
CA HIS A 96 5.04 2.59 9.98
C HIS A 96 4.48 2.58 8.53
N LEU A 97 3.42 1.81 8.27
CA LEU A 97 2.76 1.79 6.95
C LEU A 97 2.17 3.16 6.58
N LYS A 98 1.59 3.88 7.53
CA LYS A 98 1.11 5.26 7.32
C LYS A 98 2.25 6.22 7.01
N LYS A 99 3.39 6.09 7.68
CA LYS A 99 4.58 6.89 7.40
C LYS A 99 5.08 6.66 5.98
N ILE A 100 5.20 5.40 5.55
CA ILE A 100 5.57 5.05 4.16
C ILE A 100 4.57 5.64 3.18
N SER A 101 3.27 5.49 3.46
CA SER A 101 2.19 6.01 2.62
C SER A 101 2.30 7.52 2.41
N ARG A 102 2.53 8.28 3.48
CA ARG A 102 2.76 9.74 3.39
C ARG A 102 3.99 10.07 2.54
N GLY A 103 5.09 9.32 2.74
CA GLY A 103 6.31 9.49 1.94
C GLY A 103 6.08 9.24 0.44
N LEU A 104 5.32 8.19 0.11
CA LEU A 104 4.95 7.90 -1.29
C LEU A 104 4.08 9.00 -1.89
N LYS A 105 3.12 9.53 -1.13
CA LYS A 105 2.30 10.65 -1.59
C LYS A 105 3.16 11.87 -1.89
N ILE A 106 4.04 12.27 -0.96
CA ILE A 106 4.98 13.39 -1.17
C ILE A 106 5.84 13.14 -2.41
N PHE A 107 6.36 11.93 -2.60
CA PHE A 107 7.16 11.57 -3.76
C PHE A 107 6.38 11.75 -5.08
N GLU A 108 5.11 11.31 -5.13
CA GLU A 108 4.26 11.51 -6.31
C GLU A 108 3.96 13.01 -6.53
N ASP A 109 3.66 13.77 -5.47
CA ASP A 109 3.33 15.19 -5.53
C ASP A 109 4.50 16.05 -6.06
N VAL A 110 5.76 15.64 -5.79
CA VAL A 110 6.95 16.30 -6.34
C VAL A 110 7.37 15.79 -7.72
N GLY A 111 6.56 14.96 -8.34
CA GLY A 111 6.78 14.47 -9.70
C GLY A 111 7.41 13.09 -9.81
N GLY A 112 7.36 12.27 -8.78
CA GLY A 112 7.84 10.88 -8.78
C GLY A 112 7.24 10.02 -9.90
N TYR A 113 6.01 10.31 -10.33
CA TYR A 113 5.38 9.66 -11.48
C TYR A 113 6.20 9.81 -12.79
N LYS A 114 6.94 10.92 -12.96
CA LYS A 114 7.78 11.16 -14.16
C LYS A 114 8.89 10.12 -14.28
N ILE A 115 9.44 9.67 -13.14
CA ILE A 115 10.48 8.63 -13.10
C ILE A 115 9.89 7.32 -13.63
N ARG A 116 8.70 6.94 -13.17
CA ARG A 116 7.99 5.74 -13.63
C ARG A 116 7.72 5.78 -15.12
N GLU A 117 7.21 6.89 -15.64
CA GLU A 117 6.96 7.08 -17.07
C GLU A 117 8.24 6.98 -17.90
N ALA A 118 9.32 7.61 -17.44
CA ALA A 118 10.61 7.56 -18.12
C ALA A 118 11.17 6.13 -18.17
N ILE A 119 11.04 5.37 -17.06
CA ILE A 119 11.44 3.95 -17.00
C ILE A 119 10.61 3.13 -18.00
N PHE A 120 9.29 3.30 -18.06
CA PHE A 120 8.45 2.54 -19.00
C PHE A 120 8.84 2.82 -20.46
N LYS A 121 9.02 4.08 -20.84
CA LYS A 121 9.47 4.46 -22.20
C LYS A 121 10.85 3.87 -22.53
N LEU A 122 11.76 3.84 -21.56
CA LEU A 122 13.07 3.25 -21.75
C LEU A 122 13.00 1.72 -21.94
N VAL A 123 12.20 1.04 -21.09
CA VAL A 123 12.04 -0.44 -21.15
C VAL A 123 11.52 -0.87 -22.54
N GLU A 124 10.63 -0.11 -23.18
CA GLU A 124 10.11 -0.41 -24.52
C GLU A 124 11.21 -0.48 -25.59
N VAL A 125 12.28 0.30 -25.45
CA VAL A 125 13.38 0.38 -26.43
C VAL A 125 14.62 -0.45 -26.04
N LEU A 126 14.71 -0.91 -24.79
CA LEU A 126 15.87 -1.71 -24.33
C LEU A 126 16.16 -2.98 -25.14
N PRO A 127 15.16 -3.71 -25.70
CA PRO A 127 15.46 -4.86 -26.58
C PRO A 127 16.30 -4.54 -27.81
N TYR A 128 16.36 -3.25 -28.21
CA TYR A 128 17.14 -2.78 -29.36
C TYR A 128 18.46 -2.10 -28.96
N ALA A 129 18.78 -2.08 -27.66
CA ALA A 129 19.96 -1.40 -27.14
C ALA A 129 21.25 -2.17 -27.50
N LYS A 130 22.27 -1.42 -27.93
CA LYS A 130 23.64 -1.92 -28.13
C LYS A 130 24.41 -1.87 -26.81
N GLU A 131 25.56 -2.54 -26.76
CA GLU A 131 26.40 -2.65 -25.55
C GLU A 131 26.76 -1.27 -24.96
N ASP A 132 27.07 -0.28 -25.80
CA ASP A 132 27.41 1.06 -25.34
C ASP A 132 26.20 1.77 -24.69
N ASN A 133 24.99 1.56 -25.23
CA ASN A 133 23.77 2.08 -24.60
C ASN A 133 23.55 1.47 -23.20
N LEU A 134 23.82 0.16 -23.03
CA LEU A 134 23.71 -0.52 -21.75
C LEU A 134 24.74 -0.01 -20.72
N LYS A 135 25.98 0.28 -21.17
CA LYS A 135 27.00 0.93 -20.31
C LYS A 135 26.56 2.32 -19.86
N MET A 136 26.06 3.15 -20.78
CA MET A 136 25.52 4.48 -20.46
C MET A 136 24.34 4.38 -19.48
N LEU A 137 23.43 3.44 -19.69
CA LEU A 137 22.31 3.21 -18.80
C LEU A 137 22.78 2.83 -17.39
N SER A 138 23.76 1.92 -17.28
CA SER A 138 24.33 1.52 -15.99
C SER A 138 24.92 2.70 -15.22
N ILE A 139 25.65 3.59 -15.90
CA ILE A 139 26.21 4.82 -15.31
C ILE A 139 25.08 5.73 -14.83
N ALA A 140 24.08 6.01 -15.69
CA ALA A 140 22.94 6.87 -15.34
C ALA A 140 22.15 6.34 -14.12
N ILE A 141 21.93 5.03 -14.03
CA ILE A 141 21.28 4.41 -12.87
C ILE A 141 22.12 4.63 -11.60
N ASN A 142 23.43 4.38 -11.66
CA ASN A 142 24.31 4.54 -10.51
C ASN A 142 24.35 6.00 -10.01
N ASP A 143 24.43 6.96 -10.91
CA ASP A 143 24.44 8.38 -10.56
C ASP A 143 23.10 8.83 -9.96
N PHE A 144 22.00 8.35 -10.50
CA PHE A 144 20.67 8.63 -9.95
C PHE A 144 20.50 8.02 -8.54
N VAL A 145 20.91 6.77 -8.34
CA VAL A 145 20.88 6.11 -7.00
C VAL A 145 21.71 6.91 -6.00
N LYS A 146 22.95 7.30 -6.34
CA LYS A 146 23.80 8.13 -5.47
C LYS A 146 23.14 9.46 -5.11
N SER A 147 22.49 10.11 -6.08
CA SER A 147 21.78 11.36 -5.85
C SER A 147 20.65 11.20 -4.84
N LEU A 148 19.85 10.11 -4.93
CA LEU A 148 18.78 9.81 -3.98
C LEU A 148 19.33 9.47 -2.59
N GLU A 149 20.43 8.71 -2.48
CA GLU A 149 21.09 8.40 -1.21
C GLU A 149 21.61 9.65 -0.51
N ASN A 150 22.25 10.57 -1.25
CA ASN A 150 22.72 11.85 -0.72
C ASN A 150 21.55 12.70 -0.21
N LEU A 151 20.46 12.79 -0.98
CA LEU A 151 19.25 13.50 -0.56
C LEU A 151 18.65 12.88 0.71
N ARG A 152 18.53 11.55 0.77
CA ARG A 152 18.09 10.82 1.96
C ARG A 152 18.93 11.20 3.18
N ASN A 153 20.26 11.17 3.08
CA ASN A 153 21.17 11.50 4.17
C ASN A 153 20.99 12.96 4.61
N THR A 154 20.82 13.88 3.69
CA THR A 154 20.56 15.31 3.99
C THR A 154 19.25 15.49 4.78
N ILE A 155 18.17 14.77 4.39
CA ILE A 155 16.89 14.83 5.09
C ILE A 155 17.03 14.26 6.51
N MET A 156 17.76 13.16 6.68
CA MET A 156 17.95 12.52 7.99
C MET A 156 18.75 13.40 8.97
N VAL A 157 19.75 14.13 8.48
CA VAL A 157 20.58 15.03 9.31
C VAL A 157 19.81 16.29 9.73
N ARG A 158 18.88 16.80 8.90
CA ARG A 158 18.11 18.03 9.19
C ARG A 158 16.79 17.80 9.88
N GLY A 159 16.34 16.56 9.98
CA GLY A 159 15.05 16.19 10.57
C GLY A 159 15.12 15.56 11.96
N GLY A 160 16.30 15.59 12.60
CA GLY A 160 16.55 15.15 13.97
C GLY A 160 16.55 16.30 14.97
#